data_7ed7553546c3276e727c9f9ab5c6a4a2
#
_entry.id   7ed7553546c3276e727c9f9ab5c6a4a2
#
_cell.length_a   1.000
_cell.length_b   1.000
_cell.length_c   1.000
_cell.angle_alpha   90.00
_cell.angle_beta   90.00
_cell.angle_gamma   90.00
#
_symmetry.space_group_name_H-M   'P 1'
#
loop_
_entity.id
_entity.type
_entity.pdbx_description
1 polymer ?
#
loop_
_entity_poly.entity_id
_entity_poly.type
_entity_poly.pdbx_seq_one_letter_code
_entity_poly.pdbx_strand_id
1 'polypeptide(L)'
;MSKYIFVFLDGTGNKPGQTDVSPQDGGLKLVESNTLKLWRMLTRSRDDYITEQLAGDLLYKYYGIVKSAYADSGCIGEAIYFNGVGTQGGSLVEKYEGATGTGTSVRIRDAYRFIAEQYEDDCRICIFGFSRGAFAARSLAGSLRVLAFLMSGE
;
A
#
# COMPACT_ATOMS: atom_id res chain seq x y z
N MET A 1 -23.19 -0.23 9.32
CA MET A 1 -21.80 -0.20 9.84
C MET A 1 -20.99 0.64 8.87
N SER A 2 -20.21 1.60 9.39
CA SER A 2 -19.33 2.41 8.52
C SER A 2 -18.31 1.51 7.84
N LYS A 3 -18.15 1.64 6.52
CA LYS A 3 -17.15 0.94 5.72
C LYS A 3 -15.77 1.58 5.94
N TYR A 4 -14.73 0.78 6.01
CA TYR A 4 -13.36 1.25 6.10
C TYR A 4 -12.63 1.12 4.76
N ILE A 5 -11.80 2.09 4.46
CA ILE A 5 -10.87 2.06 3.33
C ILE A 5 -9.46 2.17 3.92
N PHE A 6 -8.65 1.13 3.74
CA PHE A 6 -7.28 1.08 4.26
C PHE A 6 -6.28 1.22 3.13
N VAL A 7 -5.33 2.13 3.28
CA VAL A 7 -4.25 2.35 2.31
C VAL A 7 -2.91 2.15 3.01
N PHE A 8 -2.09 1.25 2.48
CA PHE A 8 -0.76 0.94 2.99
C PHE A 8 0.30 1.28 1.94
N LEU A 9 1.19 2.19 2.28
CA LEU A 9 2.27 2.70 1.43
C LEU A 9 3.62 2.35 2.05
N ASP A 10 4.33 1.39 1.45
CA ASP A 10 5.57 0.89 2.04
C ASP A 10 6.80 1.73 1.67
N GLY A 11 7.86 1.51 2.43
CA GLY A 11 9.14 2.18 2.26
C GLY A 11 9.93 1.64 1.08
N THR A 12 10.89 2.43 0.61
CA THR A 12 11.79 2.09 -0.50
C THR A 12 12.35 0.70 -0.40
N GLY A 13 12.27 -0.04 -1.49
CA GLY A 13 12.80 -1.40 -1.60
C GLY A 13 11.99 -2.47 -0.86
N ASN A 14 10.96 -2.10 -0.06
CA ASN A 14 10.14 -3.07 0.66
C ASN A 14 9.08 -3.68 -0.25
N LYS A 15 8.98 -5.00 -0.22
CA LYS A 15 8.00 -5.79 -0.95
C LYS A 15 7.67 -7.09 -0.21
N PRO A 16 6.52 -7.72 -0.47
CA PRO A 16 6.22 -9.05 0.05
C PRO A 16 7.27 -10.08 -0.37
N GLY A 17 7.58 -11.01 0.52
CA GLY A 17 8.55 -12.08 0.24
C GLY A 17 10.01 -11.63 0.25
N GLN A 18 10.33 -10.44 0.73
CA GLN A 18 11.71 -9.98 0.88
C GLN A 18 12.45 -10.79 1.93
N THR A 19 13.63 -11.28 1.57
CA THR A 19 14.52 -12.02 2.48
C THR A 19 15.82 -11.27 2.70
N ASP A 20 16.41 -11.43 3.88
CA ASP A 20 17.75 -10.96 4.22
C ASP A 20 18.56 -12.11 4.78
N VAL A 21 19.88 -12.00 4.73
CA VAL A 21 20.79 -13.02 5.28
C VAL A 21 20.89 -12.80 6.79
N SER A 22 20.54 -13.84 7.55
CA SER A 22 20.67 -13.81 9.02
C SER A 22 22.15 -13.70 9.41
N PRO A 23 22.54 -12.71 10.25
CA PRO A 23 23.91 -12.57 10.70
C PRO A 23 24.37 -13.71 11.63
N GLN A 24 23.43 -14.49 12.17
CA GLN A 24 23.70 -15.51 13.20
C GLN A 24 24.01 -16.89 12.60
N ASP A 25 23.36 -17.26 11.51
CA ASP A 25 23.44 -18.60 10.91
C ASP A 25 23.64 -18.59 9.40
N GLY A 26 23.71 -17.41 8.76
CA GLY A 26 23.82 -17.28 7.30
C GLY A 26 22.57 -17.72 6.54
N GLY A 27 21.49 -18.10 7.23
CA GLY A 27 20.23 -18.50 6.61
C GLY A 27 19.45 -17.31 6.05
N LEU A 28 18.56 -17.57 5.06
CA LEU A 28 17.65 -16.56 4.56
C LEU A 28 16.49 -16.37 5.54
N LYS A 29 16.32 -15.15 6.06
CA LYS A 29 15.22 -14.78 6.94
C LYS A 29 14.27 -13.84 6.21
N LEU A 30 12.98 -14.12 6.29
CA LEU A 30 11.93 -13.22 5.79
C LEU A 30 11.96 -11.90 6.56
N VAL A 31 12.11 -10.80 5.86
CA VAL A 31 12.14 -9.44 6.42
C VAL A 31 10.99 -8.65 5.84
N GLU A 32 9.93 -8.49 6.63
CA GLU A 32 8.76 -7.73 6.26
C GLU A 32 8.66 -6.44 7.06
N SER A 33 8.25 -5.36 6.38
CA SER A 33 7.95 -4.09 7.05
C SER A 33 6.75 -4.23 7.99
N ASN A 34 6.65 -3.34 8.98
CA ASN A 34 5.48 -3.29 9.84
C ASN A 34 4.21 -2.90 9.07
N THR A 35 4.35 -2.14 7.98
CA THR A 35 3.26 -1.78 7.07
C THR A 35 2.67 -3.03 6.42
N LEU A 36 3.52 -3.90 5.89
CA LEU A 36 3.10 -5.16 5.29
C LEU A 36 2.49 -6.12 6.33
N LYS A 37 3.11 -6.24 7.51
CA LYS A 37 2.58 -7.08 8.60
C LYS A 37 1.17 -6.64 9.01
N LEU A 38 0.95 -5.33 9.16
CA LEU A 38 -0.37 -4.80 9.53
C LEU A 38 -1.41 -5.07 8.45
N TRP A 39 -1.04 -4.88 7.16
CA TRP A 39 -1.93 -5.21 6.04
C TRP A 39 -2.30 -6.70 6.03
N ARG A 40 -1.32 -7.61 6.24
CA ARG A 40 -1.57 -9.05 6.33
C ARG A 40 -2.52 -9.42 7.48
N MET A 41 -2.34 -8.80 8.64
CA MET A 41 -3.22 -9.01 9.80
C MET A 41 -4.66 -8.60 9.48
N LEU A 42 -4.87 -7.42 8.92
CA LEU A 42 -6.19 -6.91 8.57
C LEU A 42 -6.87 -7.73 7.46
N THR A 43 -6.10 -8.18 6.48
CA THR A 43 -6.65 -8.94 5.35
C THR A 43 -6.67 -10.45 5.60
N ARG A 44 -6.24 -10.91 6.77
CA ARG A 44 -6.07 -12.33 7.12
C ARG A 44 -5.26 -13.11 6.08
N SER A 45 -4.38 -12.40 5.36
CA SER A 45 -3.50 -12.99 4.36
C SER A 45 -2.36 -13.72 5.06
N ARG A 46 -2.38 -15.04 5.02
CA ARG A 46 -1.25 -15.88 5.40
C ARG A 46 -0.15 -15.79 4.33
N ASP A 47 1.02 -16.37 4.62
CA ASP A 47 2.25 -16.30 3.83
C ASP A 47 2.18 -16.87 2.41
N ASP A 48 1.00 -17.27 1.98
CA ASP A 48 0.79 -17.73 0.63
C ASP A 48 1.25 -16.63 -0.31
N TYR A 49 2.40 -16.89 -0.90
CA TYR A 49 2.97 -16.14 -1.99
C TYR A 49 1.85 -15.48 -2.78
N ILE A 50 1.84 -14.16 -2.77
CA ILE A 50 1.14 -13.44 -3.82
C ILE A 50 1.94 -13.80 -5.05
N THR A 51 1.61 -14.96 -5.62
CA THR A 51 2.16 -15.39 -6.89
C THR A 51 1.88 -14.27 -7.86
N GLU A 52 2.87 -13.86 -8.60
CA GLU A 52 2.79 -12.83 -9.64
C GLU A 52 1.58 -13.01 -10.56
N GLN A 53 1.00 -14.20 -10.62
CA GLN A 53 -0.19 -14.54 -11.41
C GLN A 53 -1.52 -14.01 -10.87
N LEU A 54 -1.71 -13.91 -9.54
CA LEU A 54 -2.91 -13.26 -8.96
C LEU A 54 -2.75 -11.73 -8.92
N ALA A 55 -1.53 -11.26 -8.91
CA ALA A 55 -1.19 -9.85 -8.98
C ALA A 55 -1.39 -9.25 -10.39
N GLY A 56 -1.38 -10.06 -11.45
CA GLY A 56 -1.42 -9.58 -12.82
C GLY A 56 -2.55 -8.61 -13.10
N ASP A 57 -3.79 -9.01 -12.87
CA ASP A 57 -4.95 -8.21 -13.27
C ASP A 57 -5.29 -7.05 -12.31
N LEU A 58 -5.07 -7.24 -11.00
CA LEU A 58 -5.33 -6.21 -9.98
C LEU A 58 -4.17 -5.22 -9.84
N LEU A 59 -2.93 -5.66 -10.04
CA LEU A 59 -1.74 -4.81 -10.09
C LEU A 59 -1.80 -3.78 -11.22
N TYR A 60 -2.36 -4.15 -12.37
CA TYR A 60 -2.48 -3.25 -13.51
C TYR A 60 -3.40 -2.06 -13.24
N LYS A 61 -4.41 -2.23 -12.39
CA LYS A 61 -5.36 -1.13 -12.12
C LYS A 61 -4.78 -0.04 -11.22
N TYR A 62 -4.01 -0.41 -10.15
CA TYR A 62 -3.58 0.52 -9.09
C TYR A 62 -2.09 0.42 -8.73
N TYR A 63 -1.29 -0.39 -9.38
CA TYR A 63 0.05 -0.75 -8.93
C TYR A 63 0.12 -1.19 -7.45
N GLY A 64 -1.00 -1.74 -6.94
CA GLY A 64 -1.16 -2.17 -5.56
C GLY A 64 -1.98 -3.45 -5.44
N ILE A 65 -1.91 -4.09 -4.28
CA ILE A 65 -2.58 -5.35 -3.98
C ILE A 65 -3.83 -5.04 -3.16
N VAL A 66 -5.00 -5.32 -3.72
CA VAL A 66 -6.30 -5.09 -3.07
C VAL A 66 -6.82 -6.39 -2.44
N LYS A 67 -7.28 -6.30 -1.20
CA LYS A 67 -7.95 -7.40 -0.48
C LYS A 67 -9.00 -6.83 0.48
N SER A 68 -10.02 -7.64 0.79
CA SER A 68 -10.98 -7.30 1.83
C SER A 68 -10.33 -7.29 3.21
N ALA A 69 -10.72 -6.33 4.05
CA ALA A 69 -10.25 -6.16 5.41
C ALA A 69 -11.27 -6.73 6.42
N TYR A 70 -10.79 -7.36 7.48
CA TYR A 70 -11.61 -8.07 8.45
C TYR A 70 -11.34 -7.63 9.89
N ALA A 71 -12.42 -7.55 10.69
CA ALA A 71 -12.40 -7.55 12.14
C ALA A 71 -13.08 -8.83 12.66
N ASP A 72 -13.22 -8.96 13.96
CA ASP A 72 -13.91 -10.11 14.57
C ASP A 72 -15.38 -10.20 14.12
N SER A 73 -16.01 -9.06 13.87
CA SER A 73 -17.39 -8.94 13.37
C SER A 73 -17.57 -9.31 11.88
N GLY A 74 -16.51 -9.63 11.15
CA GLY A 74 -16.53 -9.96 9.72
C GLY A 74 -15.80 -8.95 8.84
N CYS A 75 -16.19 -8.87 7.56
CA CYS A 75 -15.61 -7.92 6.62
C CYS A 75 -16.01 -6.48 7.02
N ILE A 76 -15.00 -5.60 7.13
CA ILE A 76 -15.17 -4.20 7.53
C ILE A 76 -14.84 -3.21 6.40
N GLY A 77 -14.31 -3.66 5.28
CA GLY A 77 -13.97 -2.81 4.14
C GLY A 77 -12.89 -3.38 3.25
N GLU A 78 -12.23 -2.51 2.50
CA GLU A 78 -11.20 -2.86 1.53
C GLU A 78 -9.84 -2.27 1.91
N ALA A 79 -8.79 -3.02 1.64
CA ALA A 79 -7.41 -2.66 1.93
C ALA A 79 -6.54 -2.78 0.68
N ILE A 80 -5.79 -1.72 0.36
CA ILE A 80 -4.78 -1.75 -0.70
C ILE A 80 -3.38 -1.60 -0.11
N TYR A 81 -2.45 -2.43 -0.60
CA TYR A 81 -1.04 -2.35 -0.25
C TYR A 81 -0.20 -2.02 -1.48
N PHE A 82 0.63 -0.99 -1.36
CA PHE A 82 1.60 -0.59 -2.37
C PHE A 82 3.02 -0.95 -1.93
N ASN A 83 3.71 -1.69 -2.78
CA ASN A 83 5.15 -1.92 -2.61
C ASN A 83 5.91 -0.59 -2.55
N GLY A 84 7.01 -0.58 -1.84
CA GLY A 84 7.93 0.56 -1.84
C GLY A 84 8.43 0.92 -3.25
N VAL A 85 8.78 2.18 -3.46
CA VAL A 85 9.40 2.61 -4.72
C VAL A 85 10.72 1.86 -4.96
N GLY A 86 11.05 1.58 -6.23
CA GLY A 86 12.24 0.84 -6.60
C GLY A 86 12.11 -0.69 -6.45
N THR A 87 10.91 -1.23 -6.42
CA THR A 87 10.66 -2.69 -6.36
C THR A 87 10.11 -3.28 -7.65
N GLN A 88 9.82 -2.44 -8.65
CA GLN A 88 9.26 -2.84 -9.94
C GLN A 88 10.22 -2.47 -11.07
N GLY A 89 10.65 -3.45 -11.84
CA GLY A 89 11.51 -3.27 -13.00
C GLY A 89 12.94 -3.79 -12.81
N GLY A 90 13.76 -3.69 -13.84
CA GLY A 90 15.17 -4.07 -13.78
C GLY A 90 16.00 -3.03 -13.02
N SER A 91 17.20 -3.42 -12.60
CA SER A 91 18.12 -2.67 -11.72
C SER A 91 18.31 -1.17 -12.05
N LEU A 92 18.20 -0.77 -13.31
CA LEU A 92 18.34 0.64 -13.74
C LEU A 92 17.08 1.45 -13.47
N VAL A 93 15.88 0.87 -13.71
CA VAL A 93 14.57 1.50 -13.45
C VAL A 93 14.36 1.67 -11.95
N GLU A 94 14.72 0.65 -11.16
CA GLU A 94 14.67 0.70 -9.70
C GLU A 94 15.50 1.83 -9.12
N LYS A 95 16.73 2.02 -9.62
CA LYS A 95 17.61 3.11 -9.21
C LYS A 95 17.07 4.48 -9.62
N TYR A 96 16.52 4.59 -10.82
CA TYR A 96 15.95 5.84 -11.33
C TYR A 96 14.70 6.26 -10.56
N GLU A 97 13.73 5.37 -10.37
CA GLU A 97 12.54 5.62 -9.55
C GLU A 97 12.91 5.97 -8.10
N GLY A 98 13.91 5.27 -7.57
CA GLY A 98 14.45 5.54 -6.25
C GLY A 98 15.02 6.94 -6.09
N ALA A 99 15.71 7.47 -7.11
CA ALA A 99 16.37 8.78 -7.09
C ALA A 99 15.43 9.95 -7.41
N THR A 100 14.49 9.76 -8.34
CA THR A 100 13.66 10.85 -8.90
C THR A 100 12.33 11.06 -8.17
N GLY A 101 11.90 10.13 -7.33
CA GLY A 101 10.59 10.20 -6.67
C GLY A 101 9.39 9.96 -7.58
N THR A 102 9.59 9.67 -8.87
CA THR A 102 8.52 9.48 -9.86
C THR A 102 7.56 8.37 -9.44
N GLY A 103 8.07 7.26 -8.92
CA GLY A 103 7.26 6.16 -8.40
C GLY A 103 6.38 6.54 -7.20
N THR A 104 6.76 7.54 -6.41
CA THR A 104 5.96 8.04 -5.29
C THR A 104 4.70 8.75 -5.78
N SER A 105 4.81 9.61 -6.78
CA SER A 105 3.66 10.34 -7.37
C SER A 105 2.64 9.39 -7.98
N VAL A 106 3.11 8.33 -8.67
CA VAL A 106 2.22 7.28 -9.20
C VAL A 106 1.43 6.60 -8.10
N ARG A 107 2.09 6.21 -7.00
CA ARG A 107 1.42 5.56 -5.86
C ARG A 107 0.40 6.46 -5.16
N ILE A 108 0.71 7.76 -5.01
CA ILE A 108 -0.25 8.74 -4.45
C ILE A 108 -1.49 8.83 -5.35
N ARG A 109 -1.30 8.95 -6.67
CA ARG A 109 -2.41 9.02 -7.63
C ARG A 109 -3.27 7.75 -7.61
N ASP A 110 -2.65 6.59 -7.61
CA ASP A 110 -3.36 5.31 -7.63
C ASP A 110 -4.06 5.02 -6.30
N ALA A 111 -3.46 5.42 -5.18
CA ALA A 111 -4.11 5.37 -3.87
C ALA A 111 -5.31 6.32 -3.79
N TYR A 112 -5.18 7.54 -4.32
CA TYR A 112 -6.30 8.47 -4.44
C TYR A 112 -7.44 7.88 -5.29
N ARG A 113 -7.09 7.32 -6.46
CA ARG A 113 -8.07 6.68 -7.35
C ARG A 113 -8.78 5.51 -6.66
N PHE A 114 -8.04 4.65 -5.95
CA PHE A 114 -8.62 3.56 -5.18
C PHE A 114 -9.62 4.09 -4.13
N ILE A 115 -9.24 5.13 -3.37
CA ILE A 115 -10.14 5.75 -2.39
C ILE A 115 -11.39 6.28 -3.08
N ALA A 116 -11.25 7.04 -4.16
CA ALA A 116 -12.37 7.63 -4.88
C ALA A 116 -13.34 6.60 -5.45
N GLU A 117 -12.84 5.45 -5.91
CA GLU A 117 -13.68 4.35 -6.42
C GLU A 117 -14.39 3.54 -5.32
N GLN A 118 -13.82 3.52 -4.10
CA GLN A 118 -14.38 2.76 -2.96
C GLN A 118 -15.21 3.63 -2.00
N TYR A 119 -15.12 4.95 -2.16
CA TYR A 119 -15.73 5.90 -1.23
C TYR A 119 -17.26 5.84 -1.30
N GLU A 120 -17.87 5.76 -0.14
CA GLU A 120 -19.31 5.89 0.10
C GLU A 120 -19.47 6.83 1.30
N ASP A 121 -20.65 7.44 1.45
CA ASP A 121 -20.94 8.29 2.60
C ASP A 121 -20.71 7.54 3.92
N ASP A 122 -20.15 8.22 4.91
CA ASP A 122 -19.73 7.67 6.21
C ASP A 122 -18.55 6.68 6.18
N CYS A 123 -17.84 6.53 5.06
CA CYS A 123 -16.60 5.76 5.02
C CYS A 123 -15.53 6.38 5.91
N ARG A 124 -14.74 5.50 6.53
CA ARG A 124 -13.54 5.89 7.28
C ARG A 124 -12.28 5.52 6.51
N ILE A 125 -11.45 6.52 6.21
CA ILE A 125 -10.20 6.32 5.47
C ILE A 125 -9.05 6.25 6.46
N CYS A 126 -8.27 5.14 6.42
CA CYS A 126 -7.10 4.91 7.24
C CYS A 126 -5.88 4.76 6.32
N ILE A 127 -4.90 5.65 6.47
CA ILE A 127 -3.70 5.67 5.62
C ILE A 127 -2.48 5.38 6.48
N PHE A 128 -1.71 4.36 6.10
CA PHE A 128 -0.48 3.93 6.76
C PHE A 128 0.70 4.07 5.81
N GLY A 129 1.82 4.55 6.31
CA GLY A 129 3.02 4.69 5.49
C GLY A 129 4.30 4.50 6.29
N PHE A 130 5.34 3.98 5.63
CA PHE A 130 6.67 3.81 6.18
C PHE A 130 7.72 4.49 5.29
N SER A 131 8.68 5.21 5.86
CA SER A 131 9.76 5.89 5.14
C SER A 131 9.21 6.80 4.02
N ARG A 132 9.61 6.61 2.76
CA ARG A 132 9.04 7.32 1.60
C ARG A 132 7.54 7.08 1.44
N GLY A 133 7.04 5.93 1.83
CA GLY A 133 5.59 5.67 1.92
C GLY A 133 4.89 6.55 2.95
N ALA A 134 5.56 6.93 4.06
CA ALA A 134 5.01 7.89 5.02
C ALA A 134 4.91 9.31 4.42
N PHE A 135 5.86 9.71 3.59
CA PHE A 135 5.75 10.96 2.82
C PHE A 135 4.55 10.91 1.86
N ALA A 136 4.41 9.81 1.12
CA ALA A 136 3.29 9.60 0.21
C ALA A 136 1.94 9.61 0.94
N ALA A 137 1.85 8.96 2.10
CA ALA A 137 0.66 8.93 2.96
C ALA A 137 0.24 10.34 3.41
N ARG A 138 1.18 11.17 3.85
CA ARG A 138 0.92 12.57 4.24
C ARG A 138 0.49 13.41 3.06
N SER A 139 1.12 13.27 1.90
CA SER A 139 0.75 13.97 0.68
C SER A 139 -0.66 13.60 0.22
N LEU A 140 -1.01 12.30 0.26
CA LEU A 140 -2.35 11.80 -0.04
C LEU A 140 -3.41 12.38 0.91
N ALA A 141 -3.15 12.33 2.21
CA ALA A 141 -4.06 12.88 3.22
C ALA A 141 -4.27 14.39 3.04
N GLY A 142 -3.21 15.15 2.72
CA GLY A 142 -3.29 16.57 2.39
C GLY A 142 -4.16 16.84 1.16
N SER A 143 -3.99 16.07 0.10
CA SER A 143 -4.80 16.18 -1.13
C SER A 143 -6.27 15.89 -0.88
N LEU A 144 -6.60 14.85 -0.12
CA LEU A 144 -7.97 14.51 0.25
C LEU A 144 -8.63 15.62 1.07
N ARG A 145 -7.90 16.23 2.01
CA ARG A 145 -8.40 17.34 2.83
C ARG A 145 -8.72 18.58 1.99
N VAL A 146 -7.84 18.95 1.06
CA VAL A 146 -8.04 20.11 0.17
C VAL A 146 -9.27 19.87 -0.71
N LEU A 147 -9.43 18.69 -1.27
CA LEU A 147 -10.60 18.37 -2.11
C LEU A 147 -11.90 18.38 -1.31
N ALA A 148 -11.91 17.81 -0.10
CA ALA A 148 -13.09 17.85 0.78
C ALA A 148 -13.48 19.32 1.09
N PHE A 149 -12.51 20.19 1.39
CA PHE A 149 -12.75 21.60 1.62
C PHE A 149 -13.33 22.31 0.38
N LEU A 150 -12.78 22.04 -0.81
CA LEU A 150 -13.28 22.64 -2.05
C LEU A 150 -14.70 22.18 -2.42
N MET A 151 -15.07 20.96 -2.03
CA MET A 151 -16.41 20.42 -2.30
C MET A 151 -17.45 20.82 -1.27
N SER A 152 -17.05 21.16 -0.04
CA SER A 152 -17.98 21.62 1.01
C SER A 152 -18.53 23.03 0.77
N GLY A 153 -17.89 23.81 -0.10
CA GLY A 153 -18.38 25.15 -0.49
C GLY A 153 -18.29 26.21 0.61
N GLU A 154 -17.51 25.94 1.70
CA GLU A 154 -17.20 26.90 2.77
C GLU A 154 -15.88 27.60 2.56
#